data_a5c0f86995930ec23dc0912332e96cc5
#
_entry.id   a5c0f86995930ec23dc0912332e96cc5
#
_cell.length_a   1.000
_cell.length_b   1.000
_cell.length_c   1.000
_cell.angle_alpha   90.00
_cell.angle_beta   90.00
_cell.angle_gamma   90.00
#
_symmetry.space_group_name_H-M   'P 1'
#
loop_
_entity.id
_entity.type
_entity.pdbx_description
1 polymer ?
#
loop_
_entity_poly.entity_id
_entity_poly.type
_entity_poly.pdbx_seq_one_letter_code
_entity_poly.pdbx_strand_id
1 'polypeptide(L)'
;MIRYIHLLLAIVASVFFALAAVTGIVIGINNIDRQYPSYRAENLDQITLAQSIVGVKSAYVDVSSLTIDPRGFAVIKATDMEGKEVNAHIDPLTGKVLGKIEEKSAFVKKMISLHRSLELKNVGRIIMGFMALFLVFSSVSGLILIFKKQNGAKNFFKKTVKDGFSRYYHTLLGKWVLIPLLILGLTGTYLVYNRFLGAKIEVNHQVDYAIEEAYDGEDPMDVQQIAIFKQITLDKVVSIEFPFDTTPEDTYLVKLKDKELVVSQFTGNVLSEITYPKTQVFARFCKDLHTGRTSVWWAVVLVFSCVGMLFFIYTGFAITFSRKSVKVRNTCTPAEAEYILLYGSEGGNTLSVAQKVLAQLQALGKKAYLAPLNSYQTYPKGSHLLIFTSTYGVGNPPSNADQFLSLLRTTPQGALSCSIVGFGSKLYPDYCAFAFAIEEALKEASWATSLLPVHTVNDQ
;
A
#
# COMPACT_ATOMS: atom_id res chain seq x y z
N MET A 1 -21.07 -6.48 3.61
CA MET A 1 -20.64 -6.04 2.27
C MET A 1 -19.12 -5.67 2.22
N ILE A 2 -18.62 -4.64 2.92
CA ILE A 2 -17.20 -4.19 2.83
C ILE A 2 -16.18 -5.30 3.11
N ARG A 3 -16.43 -6.16 4.12
CA ARG A 3 -15.56 -7.30 4.45
C ARG A 3 -15.45 -8.32 3.31
N TYR A 4 -16.54 -8.59 2.60
CA TYR A 4 -16.51 -9.49 1.44
C TYR A 4 -15.77 -8.88 0.27
N ILE A 5 -15.93 -7.57 0.04
CA ILE A 5 -15.18 -6.83 -0.99
C ILE A 5 -13.69 -6.86 -0.68
N HIS A 6 -13.29 -6.56 0.56
CA HIS A 6 -11.90 -6.63 1.00
C HIS A 6 -11.30 -8.03 0.80
N LEU A 7 -12.04 -9.07 1.19
CA LEU A 7 -11.60 -10.46 1.02
C LEU A 7 -11.47 -10.85 -0.46
N LEU A 8 -12.45 -10.48 -1.29
CA LEU A 8 -12.44 -10.78 -2.73
C LEU A 8 -11.25 -10.13 -3.41
N LEU A 9 -11.02 -8.83 -3.17
CA LEU A 9 -9.87 -8.10 -3.70
C LEU A 9 -8.55 -8.74 -3.27
N ALA A 10 -8.44 -9.09 -1.97
CA ALA A 10 -7.24 -9.71 -1.43
C ALA A 10 -6.96 -11.08 -2.05
N ILE A 11 -7.98 -11.93 -2.25
CA ILE A 11 -7.80 -13.25 -2.87
C ILE A 11 -7.39 -13.11 -4.34
N VAL A 12 -8.14 -12.32 -5.13
CA VAL A 12 -7.88 -12.15 -6.57
C VAL A 12 -6.49 -11.56 -6.84
N ALA A 13 -6.07 -10.59 -6.02
CA ALA A 13 -4.79 -9.91 -6.21
C ALA A 13 -3.61 -10.55 -5.45
N SER A 14 -3.83 -11.56 -4.60
CA SER A 14 -2.82 -12.09 -3.68
C SER A 14 -1.52 -12.52 -4.34
N VAL A 15 -1.59 -13.22 -5.48
CA VAL A 15 -0.40 -13.70 -6.22
C VAL A 15 0.38 -12.51 -6.77
N PHE A 16 -0.30 -11.52 -7.34
CA PHE A 16 0.33 -10.32 -7.88
C PHE A 16 0.91 -9.45 -6.76
N PHE A 17 0.20 -9.32 -5.64
CA PHE A 17 0.71 -8.61 -4.46
C PHE A 17 1.95 -9.30 -3.88
N ALA A 18 1.97 -10.63 -3.81
CA ALA A 18 3.15 -11.37 -3.36
C ALA A 18 4.33 -11.15 -4.30
N LEU A 19 4.11 -11.24 -5.62
CA LEU A 19 5.16 -10.99 -6.62
C LEU A 19 5.66 -9.53 -6.54
N ALA A 20 4.74 -8.56 -6.47
CA ALA A 20 5.08 -7.15 -6.34
C ALA A 20 5.86 -6.86 -5.06
N ALA A 21 5.48 -7.49 -3.94
CA ALA A 21 6.18 -7.32 -2.67
C ALA A 21 7.59 -7.91 -2.69
N VAL A 22 7.75 -9.16 -3.17
CA VAL A 22 9.07 -9.79 -3.26
C VAL A 22 10.01 -9.01 -4.18
N THR A 23 9.54 -8.64 -5.37
CA THR A 23 10.32 -7.84 -6.30
C THR A 23 10.58 -6.43 -5.76
N GLY A 24 9.60 -5.85 -5.07
CA GLY A 24 9.72 -4.55 -4.39
C GLY A 24 10.76 -4.53 -3.29
N ILE A 25 10.86 -5.60 -2.49
CA ILE A 25 11.93 -5.76 -1.48
C ILE A 25 13.31 -5.74 -2.15
N VAL A 26 13.51 -6.54 -3.19
CA VAL A 26 14.80 -6.60 -3.89
C VAL A 26 15.19 -5.24 -4.49
N ILE A 27 14.23 -4.57 -5.14
CA ILE A 27 14.44 -3.24 -5.72
C ILE A 27 14.72 -2.19 -4.64
N GLY A 28 13.97 -2.26 -3.53
CA GLY A 28 14.13 -1.33 -2.40
C GLY A 28 15.50 -1.48 -1.73
N ILE A 29 15.95 -2.72 -1.47
CA ILE A 29 17.29 -3.00 -0.93
C ILE A 29 18.36 -2.48 -1.89
N ASN A 30 18.24 -2.74 -3.19
CA ASN A 30 19.17 -2.20 -4.18
C ASN A 30 19.19 -0.66 -4.22
N ASN A 31 18.03 -0.02 -4.01
CA ASN A 31 17.97 1.44 -3.96
C ASN A 31 18.60 1.99 -2.68
N ILE A 32 18.50 1.28 -1.55
CA ILE A 32 19.19 1.63 -0.29
C ILE A 32 20.71 1.51 -0.50
N ASP A 33 21.17 0.37 -0.98
CA ASP A 33 22.60 0.08 -1.22
C ASP A 33 23.25 1.13 -2.12
N ARG A 34 22.58 1.52 -3.20
CA ARG A 34 23.05 2.54 -4.15
C ARG A 34 23.06 3.98 -3.61
N GLN A 35 22.54 4.23 -2.42
CA GLN A 35 22.64 5.50 -1.71
C GLN A 35 23.85 5.54 -0.76
N TYR A 36 24.52 4.40 -0.57
CA TYR A 36 25.84 4.24 0.02
C TYR A 36 26.79 3.81 -1.12
N PRO A 37 27.89 4.42 -1.42
CA PRO A 37 28.56 5.55 -0.81
C PRO A 37 27.87 6.89 -1.16
N SER A 38 28.05 7.88 -0.29
CA SER A 38 27.47 9.20 -0.53
C SER A 38 28.37 10.01 -1.45
N TYR A 39 28.02 10.07 -2.73
CA TYR A 39 28.60 11.01 -3.71
C TYR A 39 27.73 12.28 -3.81
N ARG A 40 26.91 12.53 -2.82
CA ARG A 40 26.00 13.66 -2.81
C ARG A 40 26.77 14.94 -2.62
N ALA A 41 26.62 15.87 -3.55
CA ALA A 41 27.11 17.23 -3.36
C ALA A 41 26.23 17.91 -2.29
N GLU A 42 26.90 18.53 -1.32
CA GLU A 42 26.23 19.37 -0.32
C GLU A 42 25.75 20.66 -0.98
N ASN A 43 24.59 21.17 -0.50
CA ASN A 43 24.09 22.50 -0.89
C ASN A 43 23.84 22.69 -2.41
N LEU A 44 23.28 21.67 -3.10
CA LEU A 44 22.92 21.79 -4.52
C LEU A 44 21.99 22.99 -4.81
N ASP A 45 21.24 23.44 -3.82
CA ASP A 45 20.37 24.62 -3.86
C ASP A 45 21.14 25.95 -3.80
N GLN A 46 22.43 25.92 -3.48
CA GLN A 46 23.31 27.09 -3.43
C GLN A 46 24.32 27.11 -4.59
N ILE A 47 24.59 25.97 -5.21
CA ILE A 47 25.53 25.87 -6.34
C ILE A 47 24.78 26.25 -7.62
N THR A 48 25.24 27.27 -8.31
CA THR A 48 24.69 27.69 -9.60
C THR A 48 25.20 26.79 -10.73
N LEU A 49 24.42 26.70 -11.81
CA LEU A 49 24.81 25.97 -13.01
C LEU A 49 26.10 26.54 -13.61
N ALA A 50 26.29 27.89 -13.62
CA ALA A 50 27.49 28.53 -14.06
C ALA A 50 28.73 28.06 -13.30
N GLN A 51 28.67 28.02 -11.96
CA GLN A 51 29.80 27.56 -11.13
C GLN A 51 30.17 26.11 -11.45
N SER A 52 29.15 25.25 -11.61
CA SER A 52 29.41 23.84 -11.94
C SER A 52 30.00 23.65 -13.33
N ILE A 53 29.51 24.39 -14.34
CA ILE A 53 30.07 24.32 -15.70
C ILE A 53 31.55 24.75 -15.71
N VAL A 54 31.89 25.83 -15.01
CA VAL A 54 33.30 26.28 -14.88
C VAL A 54 34.17 25.18 -14.25
N GLY A 55 33.69 24.60 -13.14
CA GLY A 55 34.42 23.54 -12.45
C GLY A 55 34.68 22.31 -13.34
N VAL A 56 33.66 21.86 -14.07
CA VAL A 56 33.84 20.70 -14.95
C VAL A 56 34.65 21.01 -16.20
N LYS A 57 34.46 22.19 -16.83
CA LYS A 57 35.29 22.60 -18.00
C LYS A 57 36.76 22.79 -17.65
N SER A 58 37.11 23.11 -16.40
CA SER A 58 38.50 23.20 -15.97
C SER A 58 39.17 21.83 -15.77
N ALA A 59 38.40 20.78 -15.57
CA ALA A 59 38.90 19.43 -15.29
C ALA A 59 38.91 18.49 -16.52
N TYR A 60 38.18 18.83 -17.59
CA TYR A 60 38.01 17.99 -18.76
C TYR A 60 38.22 18.78 -20.05
N VAL A 61 38.78 18.12 -21.09
CA VAL A 61 39.00 18.72 -22.42
C VAL A 61 37.70 18.94 -23.14
N ASP A 62 36.82 17.95 -23.09
CA ASP A 62 35.51 18.00 -23.70
C ASP A 62 34.47 17.46 -22.73
N VAL A 63 33.31 18.14 -22.61
CA VAL A 63 32.20 17.77 -21.72
C VAL A 63 30.96 17.60 -22.57
N SER A 64 30.51 16.34 -22.75
CA SER A 64 29.30 16.06 -23.49
C SER A 64 28.02 16.31 -22.65
N SER A 65 28.02 15.92 -21.37
CA SER A 65 26.85 16.15 -20.51
C SER A 65 27.17 16.09 -19.01
N LEU A 66 26.45 16.88 -18.23
CA LEU A 66 26.37 16.78 -16.76
C LEU A 66 24.96 16.48 -16.34
N THR A 67 24.73 15.48 -15.51
CA THR A 67 23.43 15.04 -15.02
C THR A 67 23.40 15.04 -13.50
N ILE A 68 22.34 15.61 -12.91
CA ILE A 68 22.08 15.49 -11.48
C ILE A 68 21.03 14.38 -11.30
N ASP A 69 21.43 13.25 -10.74
CA ASP A 69 20.54 12.13 -10.55
C ASP A 69 19.56 12.37 -9.37
N PRO A 70 18.48 11.57 -9.24
CA PRO A 70 17.51 11.76 -8.16
C PRO A 70 18.06 11.62 -6.74
N ARG A 71 19.25 11.04 -6.56
CA ARG A 71 19.96 10.93 -5.28
C ARG A 71 20.72 12.22 -4.92
N GLY A 72 20.84 13.13 -5.88
CA GLY A 72 21.65 14.34 -5.77
C GLY A 72 23.13 14.10 -6.11
N PHE A 73 23.43 13.06 -6.89
CA PHE A 73 24.78 12.79 -7.38
C PHE A 73 25.00 13.45 -8.75
N ALA A 74 26.09 14.17 -8.91
CA ALA A 74 26.50 14.69 -10.20
C ALA A 74 27.21 13.58 -11.01
N VAL A 75 26.77 13.38 -12.24
CA VAL A 75 27.34 12.41 -13.19
C VAL A 75 27.79 13.13 -14.42
N ILE A 76 29.04 12.93 -14.80
CA ILE A 76 29.63 13.51 -16.01
C ILE A 76 29.82 12.47 -17.10
N LYS A 77 29.64 12.89 -18.35
CA LYS A 77 30.22 12.27 -19.55
C LYS A 77 31.12 13.27 -20.21
N ALA A 78 32.38 12.96 -20.26
CA ALA A 78 33.42 13.88 -20.71
C ALA A 78 34.64 13.12 -21.23
N THR A 79 35.57 13.86 -21.86
CA THR A 79 36.90 13.38 -22.22
C THR A 79 37.93 14.07 -21.31
N ASP A 80 38.78 13.28 -20.65
CA ASP A 80 39.80 13.81 -19.77
C ASP A 80 41.00 14.41 -20.56
N MET A 81 41.97 15.00 -19.84
CA MET A 81 43.14 15.62 -20.43
C MET A 81 44.07 14.64 -21.17
N GLU A 82 43.86 13.32 -20.98
CA GLU A 82 44.60 12.24 -21.67
C GLU A 82 43.85 11.72 -22.90
N GLY A 83 42.68 12.29 -23.23
CA GLY A 83 41.84 11.86 -24.34
C GLY A 83 40.97 10.63 -24.06
N LYS A 84 40.77 10.24 -22.79
CA LYS A 84 40.02 9.08 -22.39
C LYS A 84 38.58 9.47 -22.01
N GLU A 85 37.60 8.69 -22.47
CA GLU A 85 36.20 8.86 -22.06
C GLU A 85 36.02 8.59 -20.56
N VAL A 86 35.36 9.52 -19.88
CA VAL A 86 35.01 9.47 -18.48
C VAL A 86 33.47 9.47 -18.33
N ASN A 87 32.95 8.45 -17.65
CA ASN A 87 31.55 8.39 -17.26
C ASN A 87 31.51 8.00 -15.77
N ALA A 88 31.38 9.00 -14.89
CA ALA A 88 31.61 8.83 -13.47
C ALA A 88 30.78 9.79 -12.61
N HIS A 89 30.67 9.46 -11.32
CA HIS A 89 30.23 10.40 -10.30
C HIS A 89 31.35 11.39 -9.99
N ILE A 90 30.99 12.68 -9.95
CA ILE A 90 31.95 13.77 -9.72
C ILE A 90 31.48 14.73 -8.63
N ASP A 91 32.41 15.51 -8.12
CA ASP A 91 32.12 16.77 -7.43
C ASP A 91 31.73 17.83 -8.48
N PRO A 92 30.53 18.41 -8.43
CA PRO A 92 30.08 19.34 -9.46
C PRO A 92 30.80 20.69 -9.47
N LEU A 93 31.55 21.05 -8.41
CA LEU A 93 32.33 22.31 -8.35
C LEU A 93 33.74 22.17 -8.88
N THR A 94 34.31 20.97 -8.77
CA THR A 94 35.74 20.77 -9.11
C THR A 94 35.95 19.80 -10.27
N GLY A 95 34.92 19.11 -10.72
CA GLY A 95 35.01 18.03 -11.71
C GLY A 95 35.73 16.77 -11.20
N LYS A 96 36.18 16.73 -9.94
CA LYS A 96 36.92 15.58 -9.39
C LYS A 96 36.06 14.32 -9.38
N VAL A 97 36.58 13.20 -9.90
CA VAL A 97 35.96 11.91 -9.87
C VAL A 97 35.83 11.40 -8.43
N LEU A 98 34.62 11.10 -8.01
CA LEU A 98 34.28 10.54 -6.70
C LEU A 98 34.06 9.02 -6.76
N GLY A 99 33.60 8.50 -7.90
CA GLY A 99 33.40 7.06 -8.08
C GLY A 99 32.87 6.70 -9.44
N LYS A 100 32.93 5.41 -9.75
CA LYS A 100 32.38 4.85 -11.01
C LYS A 100 30.88 4.68 -10.93
N ILE A 101 30.23 4.76 -12.09
CA ILE A 101 28.80 4.40 -12.19
C ILE A 101 28.67 2.88 -12.18
N GLU A 102 28.03 2.37 -11.15
CA GLU A 102 27.72 0.95 -11.08
C GLU A 102 26.46 0.62 -11.88
N GLU A 103 26.56 -0.33 -12.79
CA GLU A 103 25.39 -0.87 -13.45
C GLU A 103 24.57 -1.76 -12.49
N LYS A 104 23.26 -1.80 -12.73
CA LYS A 104 22.39 -2.77 -12.04
C LYS A 104 22.69 -4.17 -12.53
N SER A 105 22.83 -5.12 -11.61
CA SER A 105 22.99 -6.53 -11.96
C SER A 105 21.85 -7.05 -12.84
N ALA A 106 22.11 -8.09 -13.62
CA ALA A 106 21.08 -8.73 -14.45
C ALA A 106 19.88 -9.19 -13.62
N PHE A 107 20.12 -9.69 -12.41
CA PHE A 107 19.09 -10.06 -11.46
C PHE A 107 18.18 -8.89 -11.07
N VAL A 108 18.76 -7.74 -10.70
CA VAL A 108 17.97 -6.54 -10.35
C VAL A 108 17.21 -6.01 -11.57
N LYS A 109 17.83 -6.00 -12.77
CA LYS A 109 17.14 -5.64 -14.03
C LYS A 109 15.93 -6.53 -14.27
N LYS A 110 16.04 -7.84 -14.01
CA LYS A 110 14.95 -8.83 -14.08
C LYS A 110 13.84 -8.55 -13.07
N MET A 111 14.18 -8.28 -11.79
CA MET A 111 13.20 -7.95 -10.76
C MET A 111 12.42 -6.67 -11.08
N ILE A 112 13.08 -5.65 -11.62
CA ILE A 112 12.42 -4.43 -12.10
C ILE A 112 11.45 -4.73 -13.24
N SER A 113 11.82 -5.59 -14.18
CA SER A 113 10.96 -5.97 -15.30
C SER A 113 9.72 -6.73 -14.83
N LEU A 114 9.88 -7.70 -13.94
CA LEU A 114 8.79 -8.45 -13.31
C LEU A 114 7.86 -7.52 -12.53
N HIS A 115 8.41 -6.68 -11.66
CA HIS A 115 7.64 -5.73 -10.84
C HIS A 115 6.80 -4.79 -11.69
N ARG A 116 7.39 -4.25 -12.76
CA ARG A 116 6.79 -3.21 -13.59
C ARG A 116 5.82 -3.74 -14.63
N SER A 117 6.08 -4.93 -15.18
CA SER A 117 5.40 -5.39 -16.40
C SER A 117 5.26 -6.90 -16.52
N LEU A 118 5.54 -7.69 -15.48
CA LEU A 118 5.47 -9.16 -15.56
C LEU A 118 6.24 -9.74 -16.76
N GLU A 119 7.22 -8.98 -17.31
CA GLU A 119 7.91 -9.19 -18.58
C GLU A 119 7.00 -9.17 -19.83
N LEU A 120 5.71 -8.87 -19.69
CA LEU A 120 4.72 -8.81 -20.75
C LEU A 120 4.63 -7.41 -21.41
N LYS A 121 5.68 -6.61 -21.35
CA LYS A 121 5.75 -5.25 -21.95
C LYS A 121 4.55 -4.38 -21.51
N ASN A 122 3.79 -3.83 -22.46
CA ASN A 122 2.70 -2.92 -22.17
C ASN A 122 1.47 -3.62 -21.55
N VAL A 123 1.17 -4.85 -21.95
CA VAL A 123 0.06 -5.64 -21.37
C VAL A 123 0.31 -5.86 -19.87
N GLY A 124 1.51 -6.30 -19.51
CA GLY A 124 1.86 -6.50 -18.10
C GLY A 124 1.84 -5.22 -17.28
N ARG A 125 2.19 -4.07 -17.87
CA ARG A 125 2.07 -2.77 -17.19
C ARG A 125 0.63 -2.40 -16.87
N ILE A 126 -0.30 -2.67 -17.79
CA ILE A 126 -1.72 -2.45 -17.58
C ILE A 126 -2.23 -3.35 -16.45
N ILE A 127 -1.87 -4.64 -16.46
CA ILE A 127 -2.22 -5.58 -15.38
C ILE A 127 -1.70 -5.06 -14.04
N MET A 128 -0.42 -4.69 -13.95
CA MET A 128 0.17 -4.18 -12.71
C MET A 128 -0.47 -2.85 -12.26
N GLY A 129 -0.93 -2.02 -13.20
CA GLY A 129 -1.71 -0.81 -12.90
C GLY A 129 -3.06 -1.13 -12.23
N PHE A 130 -3.79 -2.13 -12.74
CA PHE A 130 -5.01 -2.61 -12.09
C PHE A 130 -4.73 -3.23 -10.72
N MET A 131 -3.62 -3.96 -10.56
CA MET A 131 -3.22 -4.50 -9.26
C MET A 131 -2.88 -3.37 -8.26
N ALA A 132 -2.22 -2.29 -8.71
CA ALA A 132 -1.99 -1.11 -7.89
C ALA A 132 -3.32 -0.44 -7.45
N LEU A 133 -4.30 -0.35 -8.36
CA LEU A 133 -5.64 0.15 -8.04
C LEU A 133 -6.37 -0.77 -7.05
N PHE A 134 -6.26 -2.10 -7.20
CA PHE A 134 -6.81 -3.05 -6.23
C PHE A 134 -6.15 -2.91 -4.85
N LEU A 135 -4.85 -2.57 -4.79
CA LEU A 135 -4.18 -2.26 -3.54
C LEU A 135 -4.79 -1.02 -2.87
N VAL A 136 -5.12 0.03 -3.64
CA VAL A 136 -5.83 1.23 -3.11
C VAL A 136 -7.16 0.83 -2.51
N PHE A 137 -8.00 0.08 -3.24
CA PHE A 137 -9.31 -0.36 -2.73
C PHE A 137 -9.18 -1.29 -1.52
N SER A 138 -8.20 -2.20 -1.52
CA SER A 138 -7.91 -3.06 -0.37
C SER A 138 -7.48 -2.25 0.85
N SER A 139 -6.64 -1.24 0.67
CA SER A 139 -6.19 -0.35 1.75
C SER A 139 -7.35 0.47 2.32
N VAL A 140 -8.17 1.07 1.46
CA VAL A 140 -9.35 1.87 1.89
C VAL A 140 -10.37 0.99 2.60
N SER A 141 -10.70 -0.18 2.04
CA SER A 141 -11.63 -1.12 2.70
C SER A 141 -11.08 -1.64 4.03
N GLY A 142 -9.78 -1.91 4.12
CA GLY A 142 -9.09 -2.27 5.35
C GLY A 142 -9.18 -1.17 6.42
N LEU A 143 -8.98 0.10 6.04
CA LEU A 143 -9.15 1.26 6.92
C LEU A 143 -10.58 1.35 7.48
N ILE A 144 -11.58 1.20 6.62
CA ILE A 144 -12.99 1.21 7.04
C ILE A 144 -13.27 0.08 8.03
N LEU A 145 -12.71 -1.12 7.80
CA LEU A 145 -12.86 -2.25 8.72
C LEU A 145 -12.19 -1.99 10.06
N ILE A 146 -11.02 -1.33 10.09
CA ILE A 146 -10.36 -0.91 11.33
C ILE A 146 -11.24 0.11 12.09
N PHE A 147 -11.78 1.13 11.41
CA PHE A 147 -12.68 2.10 12.03
C PHE A 147 -13.92 1.43 12.63
N LYS A 148 -14.54 0.50 11.90
CA LYS A 148 -15.69 -0.28 12.41
C LYS A 148 -15.31 -1.12 13.64
N LYS A 149 -14.14 -1.78 13.62
CA LYS A 149 -13.68 -2.59 14.75
C LYS A 149 -13.37 -1.76 16.01
N GLN A 150 -13.00 -0.48 15.84
CA GLN A 150 -12.57 0.42 16.92
C GLN A 150 -13.59 1.49 17.30
N ASN A 151 -14.82 1.40 16.82
CA ASN A 151 -15.89 2.38 17.13
C ASN A 151 -15.58 3.80 16.66
N GLY A 152 -15.05 3.93 15.45
CA GLY A 152 -14.86 5.22 14.78
C GLY A 152 -13.41 5.65 14.62
N ALA A 153 -13.21 6.65 13.76
CA ALA A 153 -11.89 7.17 13.42
C ALA A 153 -11.15 7.78 14.63
N LYS A 154 -11.87 8.37 15.59
CA LYS A 154 -11.29 8.95 16.81
C LYS A 154 -10.53 7.91 17.65
N ASN A 155 -10.89 6.66 17.53
CA ASN A 155 -10.30 5.56 18.30
C ASN A 155 -9.20 4.80 17.52
N PHE A 156 -8.79 5.28 16.34
CA PHE A 156 -7.83 4.60 15.48
C PHE A 156 -6.52 4.24 16.20
N PHE A 157 -6.02 5.13 17.05
CA PHE A 157 -4.78 4.92 17.79
C PHE A 157 -4.95 4.18 19.13
N LYS A 158 -6.19 3.84 19.54
CA LYS A 158 -6.40 3.03 20.75
C LYS A 158 -5.78 1.64 20.60
N LYS A 159 -5.47 1.01 21.74
CA LYS A 159 -4.90 -0.35 21.78
C LYS A 159 -5.76 -1.32 20.98
N THR A 160 -5.12 -2.14 20.17
CA THR A 160 -5.78 -3.22 19.42
C THR A 160 -6.05 -4.38 20.37
N VAL A 161 -7.26 -4.92 20.30
CA VAL A 161 -7.65 -6.07 21.14
C VAL A 161 -6.94 -7.33 20.67
N LYS A 162 -6.41 -8.11 21.62
CA LYS A 162 -5.74 -9.40 21.34
C LYS A 162 -6.78 -10.49 21.15
N ASP A 163 -7.33 -10.61 19.93
CA ASP A 163 -8.33 -11.60 19.53
C ASP A 163 -7.74 -12.73 18.66
N GLY A 164 -6.60 -13.25 19.07
CA GLY A 164 -5.82 -14.26 18.34
C GLY A 164 -4.74 -13.65 17.46
N PHE A 165 -3.64 -14.40 17.25
CA PHE A 165 -2.42 -13.93 16.57
C PHE A 165 -2.70 -13.23 15.23
N SER A 166 -3.33 -13.93 14.29
CA SER A 166 -3.51 -13.40 12.92
C SER A 166 -4.40 -12.16 12.90
N ARG A 167 -5.51 -12.13 13.65
CA ARG A 167 -6.41 -10.96 13.69
C ARG A 167 -5.77 -9.77 14.40
N TYR A 168 -5.08 -10.02 15.48
CA TYR A 168 -4.38 -8.98 16.24
C TYR A 168 -3.32 -8.30 15.38
N TYR A 169 -2.38 -9.05 14.83
CA TYR A 169 -1.27 -8.50 14.07
C TYR A 169 -1.71 -7.94 12.71
N HIS A 170 -2.69 -8.56 12.04
CA HIS A 170 -3.29 -7.99 10.83
C HIS A 170 -3.87 -6.59 11.08
N THR A 171 -4.58 -6.41 12.19
CA THR A 171 -5.16 -5.11 12.57
C THR A 171 -4.09 -4.13 13.05
N LEU A 172 -3.13 -4.58 13.86
CA LEU A 172 -2.07 -3.74 14.42
C LEU A 172 -1.16 -3.20 13.34
N LEU A 173 -0.61 -4.08 12.49
CA LEU A 173 0.25 -3.67 11.38
C LEU A 173 -0.55 -2.87 10.33
N GLY A 174 -1.84 -3.21 10.14
CA GLY A 174 -2.73 -2.44 9.27
C GLY A 174 -2.82 -0.96 9.64
N LYS A 175 -2.66 -0.58 10.90
CA LYS A 175 -2.65 0.83 11.30
C LYS A 175 -1.40 1.57 10.82
N TRP A 176 -0.25 0.93 10.81
CA TRP A 176 1.03 1.57 10.52
C TRP A 176 1.46 1.45 9.06
N VAL A 177 1.23 0.28 8.45
CA VAL A 177 1.67 -0.03 7.10
C VAL A 177 0.66 0.44 6.04
N LEU A 178 -0.57 0.75 6.45
CA LEU A 178 -1.65 1.17 5.55
C LEU A 178 -1.30 2.43 4.75
N ILE A 179 -0.74 3.45 5.41
CA ILE A 179 -0.40 4.73 4.76
C ILE A 179 0.63 4.53 3.64
N PRO A 180 1.81 3.92 3.89
CA PRO A 180 2.76 3.67 2.81
C PRO A 180 2.23 2.73 1.73
N LEU A 181 1.40 1.72 2.05
CA LEU A 181 0.77 0.88 1.03
C LEU A 181 -0.23 1.67 0.17
N LEU A 182 -0.98 2.59 0.76
CA LEU A 182 -1.88 3.47 0.03
C LEU A 182 -1.10 4.39 -0.91
N ILE A 183 0.03 4.94 -0.45
CA ILE A 183 0.94 5.75 -1.29
C ILE A 183 1.47 4.90 -2.45
N LEU A 184 1.94 3.66 -2.19
CA LEU A 184 2.41 2.75 -3.23
C LEU A 184 1.32 2.43 -4.27
N GLY A 185 0.09 2.16 -3.82
CA GLY A 185 -1.05 1.90 -4.70
C GLY A 185 -1.41 3.11 -5.55
N LEU A 186 -1.55 4.30 -4.95
CA LEU A 186 -1.89 5.54 -5.65
C LEU A 186 -0.81 5.93 -6.66
N THR A 187 0.46 5.95 -6.23
CA THR A 187 1.57 6.30 -7.12
C THR A 187 1.76 5.29 -8.23
N GLY A 188 1.64 3.98 -7.95
CA GLY A 188 1.71 2.93 -8.96
C GLY A 188 0.60 3.05 -10.01
N THR A 189 -0.63 3.29 -9.58
CA THR A 189 -1.77 3.53 -10.48
C THR A 189 -1.54 4.77 -11.34
N TYR A 190 -1.09 5.88 -10.72
CA TYR A 190 -0.83 7.12 -11.44
C TYR A 190 0.28 6.98 -12.49
N LEU A 191 1.37 6.27 -12.17
CA LEU A 191 2.47 6.04 -13.11
C LEU A 191 2.02 5.28 -14.36
N VAL A 192 1.12 4.30 -14.20
CA VAL A 192 0.55 3.58 -15.35
C VAL A 192 -0.42 4.47 -16.13
N TYR A 193 -1.29 5.21 -15.43
CA TYR A 193 -2.17 6.19 -16.06
C TYR A 193 -1.38 7.20 -16.90
N ASN A 194 -0.37 7.83 -16.31
CA ASN A 194 0.44 8.84 -17.00
C ASN A 194 1.18 8.28 -18.22
N ARG A 195 1.60 6.99 -18.16
CA ARG A 195 2.27 6.37 -19.30
C ARG A 195 1.36 6.17 -20.51
N PHE A 196 0.10 5.81 -20.32
CA PHE A 196 -0.81 5.46 -21.40
C PHE A 196 -1.79 6.57 -21.77
N LEU A 197 -2.19 7.38 -20.80
CA LEU A 197 -3.24 8.39 -20.94
C LEU A 197 -2.75 9.80 -20.55
N GLY A 198 -1.53 9.93 -19.98
CA GLY A 198 -0.97 11.23 -19.63
C GLY A 198 -0.62 12.05 -20.86
N ALA A 199 -0.73 13.36 -20.74
CA ALA A 199 -0.30 14.29 -21.76
C ALA A 199 1.22 14.09 -22.03
N LYS A 200 1.56 13.80 -23.25
CA LYS A 200 2.94 13.76 -23.74
C LYS A 200 3.16 15.02 -24.58
N ILE A 201 4.21 15.74 -24.26
CA ILE A 201 4.72 16.73 -25.19
C ILE A 201 5.81 16.04 -26.01
N GLU A 202 5.73 16.13 -27.32
CA GLU A 202 6.89 15.99 -28.19
C GLU A 202 7.70 17.26 -27.96
N VAL A 203 8.85 17.09 -27.30
CA VAL A 203 9.79 18.18 -27.09
C VAL A 203 10.48 18.41 -28.43
N ASN A 204 9.94 19.36 -29.19
CA ASN A 204 10.52 19.81 -30.46
C ASN A 204 10.79 21.30 -30.33
N HIS A 205 12.04 21.64 -30.05
CA HIS A 205 12.49 23.02 -30.00
C HIS A 205 12.53 23.60 -31.41
N GLN A 206 11.65 24.55 -31.68
CA GLN A 206 11.75 25.37 -32.90
C GLN A 206 12.62 26.58 -32.55
N VAL A 207 13.82 26.58 -33.05
CA VAL A 207 14.79 27.66 -32.84
C VAL A 207 15.04 28.37 -34.17
N ASP A 208 14.93 29.69 -34.16
CA ASP A 208 15.35 30.54 -35.26
C ASP A 208 16.82 30.91 -35.02
N TYR A 209 17.73 30.37 -35.81
CA TYR A 209 19.16 30.58 -35.71
C TYR A 209 19.63 31.80 -36.49
N ALA A 210 18.80 32.54 -37.18
CA ALA A 210 19.18 33.67 -37.99
C ALA A 210 19.94 34.77 -37.23
N ILE A 211 19.68 34.94 -35.92
CA ILE A 211 20.41 35.86 -35.07
C ILE A 211 21.79 35.30 -34.69
N GLU A 212 21.86 34.00 -34.49
CA GLU A 212 23.09 33.30 -34.09
C GLU A 212 24.06 33.13 -35.26
N GLU A 213 23.57 33.07 -36.50
CA GLU A 213 24.42 33.04 -37.73
C GLU A 213 25.37 34.24 -37.83
N ALA A 214 25.03 35.38 -37.21
CA ALA A 214 25.90 36.54 -37.15
C ALA A 214 27.18 36.32 -36.35
N TYR A 215 27.23 35.28 -35.53
CA TYR A 215 28.37 34.91 -34.66
C TYR A 215 29.15 33.71 -35.20
N ASP A 216 28.88 33.26 -36.43
CA ASP A 216 29.61 32.15 -37.04
C ASP A 216 31.09 32.49 -37.15
N GLY A 217 31.92 31.60 -36.57
CA GLY A 217 33.39 31.81 -36.49
C GLY A 217 33.84 32.69 -35.32
N GLU A 218 32.97 33.17 -34.45
CA GLU A 218 33.33 33.85 -33.21
C GLU A 218 33.58 32.86 -32.05
N ASP A 219 34.31 33.31 -31.02
CA ASP A 219 34.48 32.51 -29.82
C ASP A 219 33.22 32.50 -28.96
N PRO A 220 32.82 31.34 -28.36
CA PRO A 220 31.69 31.25 -27.46
C PRO A 220 31.84 32.19 -26.25
N MET A 221 30.71 32.72 -25.79
CA MET A 221 30.62 33.54 -24.59
C MET A 221 31.13 32.78 -23.36
N ASP A 222 31.87 33.48 -22.50
CA ASP A 222 32.23 32.89 -21.20
C ASP A 222 31.00 32.51 -20.41
N VAL A 223 30.92 31.23 -19.99
CA VAL A 223 29.82 30.65 -19.23
C VAL A 223 29.47 31.48 -17.99
N GLN A 224 30.45 32.14 -17.38
CA GLN A 224 30.26 33.03 -16.25
C GLN A 224 29.47 34.29 -16.62
N GLN A 225 29.35 34.65 -17.89
CA GLN A 225 28.61 35.80 -18.36
C GLN A 225 27.15 35.42 -18.72
N ILE A 226 26.85 34.14 -18.95
CA ILE A 226 25.51 33.64 -19.27
C ILE A 226 24.57 33.85 -18.07
N ALA A 227 23.67 34.83 -18.19
CA ALA A 227 22.82 35.28 -17.08
C ALA A 227 21.93 34.18 -16.52
N ILE A 228 21.33 33.34 -17.40
CA ILE A 228 20.42 32.28 -16.99
C ILE A 228 21.13 31.19 -16.16
N PHE A 229 22.39 30.90 -16.44
CA PHE A 229 23.16 29.89 -15.69
C PHE A 229 23.55 30.34 -14.28
N LYS A 230 23.57 31.64 -14.01
CA LYS A 230 23.76 32.21 -12.66
C LYS A 230 22.47 32.08 -11.81
N GLN A 231 21.33 32.01 -12.45
CA GLN A 231 20.02 31.95 -11.77
C GLN A 231 19.54 30.53 -11.50
N ILE A 232 20.00 29.54 -12.27
CA ILE A 232 19.66 28.13 -12.12
C ILE A 232 20.58 27.49 -11.10
N THR A 233 19.99 26.92 -10.05
CA THR A 233 20.70 26.09 -9.05
C THR A 233 20.63 24.61 -9.41
N LEU A 234 21.65 23.84 -9.01
CA LEU A 234 21.81 22.43 -9.42
C LEU A 234 20.70 21.53 -8.87
N ASP A 235 20.04 21.91 -7.77
CA ASP A 235 18.87 21.19 -7.25
C ASP A 235 17.69 21.15 -8.24
N LYS A 236 17.60 22.11 -9.16
CA LYS A 236 16.58 22.19 -10.21
C LYS A 236 16.99 21.47 -11.49
N VAL A 237 18.27 21.23 -11.69
CA VAL A 237 18.82 20.62 -12.90
C VAL A 237 18.54 19.11 -12.93
N VAL A 238 18.18 18.60 -14.09
CA VAL A 238 18.16 17.16 -14.41
C VAL A 238 19.38 16.80 -15.23
N SER A 239 19.64 17.55 -16.32
CA SER A 239 20.86 17.41 -17.12
C SER A 239 21.13 18.68 -17.90
N ILE A 240 22.39 18.90 -18.24
CA ILE A 240 22.81 19.82 -19.28
C ILE A 240 23.62 19.03 -20.32
N GLU A 241 23.29 19.20 -21.58
CA GLU A 241 24.05 18.73 -22.73
C GLU A 241 24.83 19.94 -23.26
N PHE A 242 26.13 19.77 -23.53
CA PHE A 242 27.04 20.82 -23.95
C PHE A 242 27.12 20.84 -25.47
N PRO A 243 27.34 22.02 -26.10
CA PRO A 243 27.64 22.10 -27.53
C PRO A 243 28.89 21.28 -27.84
N PHE A 244 28.88 20.61 -28.99
CA PHE A 244 29.96 19.76 -29.46
C PHE A 244 30.97 20.56 -30.25
N ASP A 245 30.50 21.55 -31.01
CA ASP A 245 31.38 22.45 -31.79
C ASP A 245 30.96 23.92 -31.62
N THR A 246 31.65 24.83 -32.31
CA THR A 246 31.46 26.27 -32.23
C THR A 246 30.60 26.78 -33.40
N THR A 247 29.53 26.04 -33.76
CA THR A 247 28.57 26.50 -34.77
C THR A 247 27.32 27.14 -34.12
N PRO A 248 26.66 28.07 -34.83
CA PRO A 248 25.44 28.71 -34.31
C PRO A 248 24.32 27.76 -33.93
N GLU A 249 24.20 26.62 -34.63
CA GLU A 249 23.18 25.62 -34.40
C GLU A 249 23.45 24.77 -33.16
N ASP A 250 24.70 24.71 -32.71
CA ASP A 250 25.06 23.91 -31.56
C ASP A 250 24.92 24.73 -30.26
N THR A 251 24.13 24.24 -29.33
CA THR A 251 23.64 25.00 -28.20
C THR A 251 23.70 24.20 -26.92
N TYR A 252 23.61 24.87 -25.76
CA TYR A 252 23.36 24.18 -24.49
C TYR A 252 21.91 23.74 -24.40
N LEU A 253 21.67 22.44 -24.17
CA LEU A 253 20.33 21.91 -23.86
C LEU A 253 20.21 21.65 -22.36
N VAL A 254 19.47 22.50 -21.64
CA VAL A 254 19.31 22.45 -20.19
C VAL A 254 17.94 21.86 -19.82
N LYS A 255 17.94 20.64 -19.29
CA LYS A 255 16.74 19.98 -18.79
C LYS A 255 16.57 20.22 -17.28
N LEU A 256 15.52 20.94 -16.92
CA LEU A 256 15.15 21.19 -15.54
C LEU A 256 14.04 20.24 -15.08
N LYS A 257 13.67 20.29 -13.81
CA LYS A 257 12.60 19.45 -13.27
C LYS A 257 11.22 19.76 -13.85
N ASP A 258 11.00 20.98 -14.30
CA ASP A 258 9.70 21.53 -14.77
C ASP A 258 9.71 22.03 -16.22
N LYS A 259 10.87 22.26 -16.80
CA LYS A 259 11.00 22.80 -18.16
C LYS A 259 12.34 22.38 -18.81
N GLU A 260 12.47 22.68 -20.10
CA GLU A 260 13.65 22.47 -20.91
C GLU A 260 13.99 23.77 -21.64
N LEU A 261 15.28 24.12 -21.66
CA LEU A 261 15.79 25.36 -22.26
C LEU A 261 16.84 25.04 -23.30
N VAL A 262 16.78 25.73 -24.43
CA VAL A 262 17.89 25.81 -25.39
C VAL A 262 18.56 27.18 -25.21
N VAL A 263 19.86 27.18 -24.94
CA VAL A 263 20.60 28.40 -24.63
C VAL A 263 21.75 28.54 -25.63
N SER A 264 21.87 29.72 -26.27
CA SER A 264 22.95 30.07 -27.19
C SER A 264 24.29 30.01 -26.47
N GLN A 265 25.31 29.44 -27.13
CA GLN A 265 26.70 29.48 -26.65
C GLN A 265 27.38 30.83 -26.92
N PHE A 266 26.87 31.65 -27.84
CA PHE A 266 27.45 32.93 -28.21
C PHE A 266 26.84 34.10 -27.48
N THR A 267 25.50 34.20 -27.49
CA THR A 267 24.79 35.34 -26.88
C THR A 267 24.36 35.07 -25.43
N GLY A 268 24.32 33.80 -24.99
CA GLY A 268 23.82 33.40 -23.68
C GLY A 268 22.30 33.55 -23.52
N ASN A 269 21.59 33.88 -24.62
CA ASN A 269 20.14 34.02 -24.61
C ASN A 269 19.45 32.66 -24.61
N VAL A 270 18.24 32.62 -24.01
CA VAL A 270 17.35 31.48 -24.11
C VAL A 270 16.62 31.52 -25.45
N LEU A 271 16.99 30.65 -26.38
CA LEU A 271 16.46 30.57 -27.73
C LEU A 271 15.09 29.84 -27.77
N SER A 272 14.90 28.91 -26.86
CA SER A 272 13.63 28.18 -26.75
C SER A 272 13.41 27.71 -25.30
N GLU A 273 12.17 27.78 -24.84
CA GLU A 273 11.74 27.27 -23.56
C GLU A 273 10.48 26.41 -23.73
N ILE A 274 10.50 25.17 -23.25
CA ILE A 274 9.35 24.26 -23.25
C ILE A 274 9.05 23.85 -21.81
N THR A 275 7.91 24.29 -21.28
CA THR A 275 7.44 23.89 -19.95
C THR A 275 6.75 22.53 -20.00
N TYR A 276 7.13 21.61 -19.09
CA TYR A 276 6.51 20.31 -19.02
C TYR A 276 5.08 20.37 -18.46
N PRO A 277 4.15 19.53 -18.95
CA PRO A 277 2.81 19.42 -18.37
C PRO A 277 2.88 19.10 -16.88
N LYS A 278 1.98 19.67 -16.09
CA LYS A 278 1.87 19.38 -14.66
C LYS A 278 1.73 17.88 -14.37
N THR A 279 1.06 17.13 -15.25
CA THR A 279 0.93 15.67 -15.16
C THR A 279 2.28 14.95 -15.25
N GLN A 280 3.20 15.43 -16.09
CA GLN A 280 4.55 14.87 -16.23
C GLN A 280 5.43 15.20 -15.02
N VAL A 281 5.36 16.43 -14.53
CA VAL A 281 6.07 16.86 -13.30
C VAL A 281 5.57 16.03 -12.10
N PHE A 282 4.25 15.88 -11.95
CA PHE A 282 3.66 15.06 -10.90
C PHE A 282 4.02 13.58 -11.05
N ALA A 283 4.17 13.06 -12.28
CA ALA A 283 4.62 11.69 -12.49
C ALA A 283 6.07 11.45 -12.01
N ARG A 284 6.96 12.45 -12.12
CA ARG A 284 8.31 12.39 -11.53
C ARG A 284 8.24 12.27 -10.02
N PHE A 285 7.45 13.12 -9.37
CA PHE A 285 7.21 13.07 -7.93
C PHE A 285 6.62 11.71 -7.49
N CYS A 286 5.60 11.21 -8.19
CA CYS A 286 5.04 9.87 -7.93
C CYS A 286 6.09 8.77 -8.09
N LYS A 287 6.98 8.88 -9.10
CA LYS A 287 8.06 7.92 -9.29
C LYS A 287 9.06 7.94 -8.13
N ASP A 288 9.39 9.10 -7.60
CA ASP A 288 10.29 9.25 -6.47
C ASP A 288 9.70 8.65 -5.20
N LEU A 289 8.43 8.96 -4.90
CA LEU A 289 7.71 8.35 -3.79
C LEU A 289 7.57 6.83 -3.94
N HIS A 290 7.26 6.33 -5.14
CA HIS A 290 7.04 4.90 -5.38
C HIS A 290 8.33 4.08 -5.27
N THR A 291 9.47 4.67 -5.66
CA THR A 291 10.74 3.93 -5.72
C THR A 291 11.64 4.14 -4.52
N GLY A 292 11.42 5.19 -3.72
CA GLY A 292 12.28 5.55 -2.60
C GLY A 292 13.68 6.00 -2.99
N ARG A 293 13.90 6.33 -4.27
CA ARG A 293 15.26 6.61 -4.81
C ARG A 293 15.86 7.93 -4.34
N THR A 294 15.08 8.81 -3.72
CA THR A 294 15.52 10.13 -3.23
C THR A 294 15.87 10.15 -1.74
N SER A 295 15.51 9.09 -1.00
CA SER A 295 15.70 9.03 0.45
C SER A 295 15.87 7.60 0.94
N VAL A 296 16.99 7.34 1.64
CA VAL A 296 17.25 6.03 2.28
C VAL A 296 16.14 5.66 3.25
N TRP A 297 15.75 6.59 4.11
CA TRP A 297 14.72 6.34 5.12
C TRP A 297 13.37 5.97 4.50
N TRP A 298 12.99 6.66 3.41
CA TRP A 298 11.77 6.33 2.71
C TRP A 298 11.87 4.96 2.01
N ALA A 299 13.01 4.65 1.41
CA ALA A 299 13.25 3.32 0.82
C ALA A 299 13.13 2.20 1.87
N VAL A 300 13.65 2.41 3.08
CA VAL A 300 13.49 1.47 4.21
C VAL A 300 12.01 1.30 4.57
N VAL A 301 11.23 2.38 4.69
CA VAL A 301 9.79 2.32 4.94
C VAL A 301 9.06 1.50 3.85
N LEU A 302 9.44 1.68 2.57
CA LEU A 302 8.84 0.92 1.48
C LEU A 302 9.19 -0.57 1.53
N VAL A 303 10.42 -0.93 1.88
CA VAL A 303 10.83 -2.33 2.09
C VAL A 303 10.02 -2.97 3.22
N PHE A 304 9.90 -2.30 4.37
CA PHE A 304 9.06 -2.77 5.48
C PHE A 304 7.60 -2.91 5.07
N SER A 305 7.09 -2.03 4.23
CA SER A 305 5.73 -2.09 3.72
C SER A 305 5.51 -3.30 2.80
N CYS A 306 6.48 -3.64 1.97
CA CYS A 306 6.46 -4.85 1.15
C CYS A 306 6.49 -6.12 2.02
N VAL A 307 7.32 -6.17 3.06
CA VAL A 307 7.31 -7.28 4.04
C VAL A 307 5.95 -7.36 4.76
N GLY A 308 5.41 -6.20 5.18
CA GLY A 308 4.07 -6.10 5.75
C GLY A 308 2.97 -6.63 4.81
N MET A 309 3.08 -6.38 3.51
CA MET A 309 2.14 -6.90 2.50
C MET A 309 2.15 -8.43 2.45
N LEU A 310 3.33 -9.07 2.46
CA LEU A 310 3.44 -10.53 2.54
C LEU A 310 2.81 -11.08 3.82
N PHE A 311 3.04 -10.40 4.94
CA PHE A 311 2.42 -10.75 6.21
C PHE A 311 0.89 -10.59 6.19
N PHE A 312 0.35 -9.57 5.52
CA PHE A 312 -1.10 -9.40 5.35
C PHE A 312 -1.72 -10.51 4.51
N ILE A 313 -1.03 -10.97 3.46
CA ILE A 313 -1.47 -12.11 2.66
C ILE A 313 -1.55 -13.35 3.56
N TYR A 314 -0.49 -13.67 4.29
CA TYR A 314 -0.44 -14.80 5.22
C TYR A 314 -1.57 -14.73 6.26
N THR A 315 -1.67 -13.62 6.99
CA THR A 315 -2.68 -13.47 8.05
C THR A 315 -4.10 -13.39 7.51
N GLY A 316 -4.30 -12.81 6.33
CA GLY A 316 -5.60 -12.78 5.65
C GLY A 316 -6.10 -14.17 5.31
N PHE A 317 -5.25 -15.02 4.74
CA PHE A 317 -5.57 -16.43 4.50
C PHE A 317 -5.78 -17.21 5.81
N ALA A 318 -4.91 -17.02 6.81
CA ALA A 318 -5.06 -17.65 8.12
C ALA A 318 -6.41 -17.32 8.78
N ILE A 319 -6.83 -16.02 8.74
CA ILE A 319 -8.14 -15.59 9.24
C ILE A 319 -9.29 -16.25 8.43
N THR A 320 -9.12 -16.35 7.12
CA THR A 320 -10.15 -16.91 6.24
C THR A 320 -10.31 -18.41 6.45
N PHE A 321 -9.22 -19.15 6.51
CA PHE A 321 -9.25 -20.61 6.70
C PHE A 321 -9.56 -21.03 8.13
N SER A 322 -9.29 -20.18 9.13
CA SER A 322 -9.69 -20.45 10.52
C SER A 322 -11.21 -20.50 10.72
N ARG A 323 -11.98 -20.00 9.75
CA ARG A 323 -13.45 -20.06 9.72
C ARG A 323 -13.97 -21.39 9.18
N LYS A 324 -13.33 -22.51 9.50
CA LYS A 324 -13.86 -23.80 9.12
C LYS A 324 -15.28 -23.92 9.69
N SER A 325 -16.26 -24.01 8.81
CA SER A 325 -17.60 -24.48 9.12
C SER A 325 -17.45 -25.94 9.59
N VAL A 326 -17.37 -26.13 10.89
CA VAL A 326 -17.43 -27.49 11.45
C VAL A 326 -18.84 -27.97 11.19
N LYS A 327 -18.99 -29.00 10.36
CA LYS A 327 -20.32 -29.61 10.10
C LYS A 327 -20.91 -30.07 11.42
N VAL A 328 -22.03 -29.45 11.79
CA VAL A 328 -22.83 -29.92 12.93
C VAL A 328 -23.48 -31.26 12.57
N ARG A 329 -23.21 -32.28 13.36
CA ARG A 329 -23.84 -33.60 13.21
C ARG A 329 -24.96 -33.72 14.24
N ASN A 330 -26.17 -33.39 13.85
CA ASN A 330 -27.36 -33.66 14.64
C ASN A 330 -27.79 -35.14 14.46
N THR A 331 -28.21 -35.76 15.54
CA THR A 331 -28.71 -37.14 15.55
C THR A 331 -30.24 -37.21 15.54
N CYS A 332 -30.93 -36.07 15.67
CA CYS A 332 -32.37 -35.93 15.60
C CYS A 332 -32.76 -34.70 14.77
N THR A 333 -34.02 -34.66 14.36
CA THR A 333 -34.61 -33.52 13.67
C THR A 333 -35.04 -32.42 14.67
N PRO A 334 -35.24 -31.16 14.23
CA PRO A 334 -35.76 -30.11 15.11
C PRO A 334 -37.08 -30.47 15.82
N ALA A 335 -37.94 -31.18 15.12
CA ALA A 335 -39.26 -31.60 15.66
C ALA A 335 -39.19 -32.69 16.75
N GLU A 336 -38.07 -33.42 16.81
CA GLU A 336 -37.83 -34.50 17.77
C GLU A 336 -36.96 -34.06 18.96
N ALA A 337 -36.35 -32.89 18.86
CA ALA A 337 -35.38 -32.41 19.83
C ALA A 337 -36.05 -32.02 21.16
N GLU A 338 -35.51 -32.53 22.27
CA GLU A 338 -35.83 -32.13 23.64
C GLU A 338 -34.92 -31.01 24.12
N TYR A 339 -33.62 -31.07 23.73
CA TYR A 339 -32.61 -30.07 24.03
C TYR A 339 -32.25 -29.34 22.76
N ILE A 340 -32.56 -28.04 22.70
CA ILE A 340 -32.27 -27.17 21.58
C ILE A 340 -31.07 -26.33 21.93
N LEU A 341 -29.96 -26.47 21.18
CA LEU A 341 -28.77 -25.68 21.30
C LEU A 341 -28.73 -24.69 20.14
N LEU A 342 -28.75 -23.41 20.43
CA LEU A 342 -28.62 -22.38 19.42
C LEU A 342 -27.29 -21.64 19.60
N TYR A 343 -26.61 -21.38 18.49
CA TYR A 343 -25.32 -20.69 18.56
C TYR A 343 -25.25 -19.44 17.69
N GLY A 344 -24.67 -18.38 18.25
CA GLY A 344 -24.23 -17.18 17.55
C GLY A 344 -22.70 -17.08 17.60
N SER A 345 -22.01 -17.23 16.47
CA SER A 345 -20.57 -17.29 16.42
C SER A 345 -20.03 -16.65 15.14
N GLU A 346 -19.11 -15.70 15.28
CA GLU A 346 -18.42 -15.09 14.14
C GLU A 346 -17.12 -15.82 13.79
N GLY A 347 -16.40 -16.31 14.78
CA GLY A 347 -15.08 -16.94 14.64
C GLY A 347 -15.04 -18.46 14.83
N GLY A 348 -16.17 -19.09 15.22
CA GLY A 348 -16.25 -20.52 15.45
C GLY A 348 -15.97 -20.99 16.89
N ASN A 349 -15.44 -20.14 17.79
CA ASN A 349 -15.14 -20.52 19.18
C ASN A 349 -16.42 -20.91 19.94
N THR A 350 -17.47 -20.08 19.87
CA THR A 350 -18.76 -20.35 20.48
C THR A 350 -19.38 -21.64 19.95
N LEU A 351 -19.30 -21.88 18.63
CA LEU A 351 -19.76 -23.12 18.02
C LEU A 351 -19.01 -24.34 18.57
N SER A 352 -17.69 -24.24 18.76
CA SER A 352 -16.87 -25.32 19.32
C SER A 352 -17.33 -25.70 20.74
N VAL A 353 -17.70 -24.72 21.57
CA VAL A 353 -18.23 -24.99 22.91
C VAL A 353 -19.63 -25.63 22.83
N ALA A 354 -20.51 -25.06 22.00
CA ALA A 354 -21.85 -25.62 21.81
C ALA A 354 -21.82 -27.07 21.29
N GLN A 355 -20.87 -27.41 20.41
CA GLN A 355 -20.67 -28.78 19.92
C GLN A 355 -20.19 -29.75 21.01
N LYS A 356 -19.33 -29.30 21.93
CA LYS A 356 -18.93 -30.12 23.07
C LYS A 356 -20.13 -30.45 23.97
N VAL A 357 -20.98 -29.47 24.22
CA VAL A 357 -22.23 -29.68 25.00
C VAL A 357 -23.20 -30.62 24.26
N LEU A 358 -23.36 -30.42 22.94
CA LEU A 358 -24.16 -31.32 22.10
C LEU A 358 -23.67 -32.76 22.23
N ALA A 359 -22.37 -32.99 22.08
CA ALA A 359 -21.76 -34.32 22.17
C ALA A 359 -21.99 -34.98 23.55
N GLN A 360 -21.90 -34.20 24.63
CA GLN A 360 -22.18 -34.70 25.99
C GLN A 360 -23.64 -35.08 26.16
N LEU A 361 -24.60 -34.27 25.71
CA LEU A 361 -26.01 -34.56 25.75
C LEU A 361 -26.35 -35.83 24.94
N GLN A 362 -25.77 -35.95 23.75
CA GLN A 362 -25.95 -37.14 22.91
C GLN A 362 -25.36 -38.40 23.56
N ALA A 363 -24.20 -38.29 24.20
CA ALA A 363 -23.59 -39.40 24.95
C ALA A 363 -24.47 -39.86 26.15
N LEU A 364 -25.25 -38.93 26.72
CA LEU A 364 -26.26 -39.21 27.76
C LEU A 364 -27.61 -39.73 27.21
N GLY A 365 -27.65 -40.01 25.90
CA GLY A 365 -28.86 -40.52 25.24
C GLY A 365 -29.95 -39.46 25.03
N LYS A 366 -29.67 -38.17 25.22
CA LYS A 366 -30.65 -37.08 25.05
C LYS A 366 -30.83 -36.71 23.58
N LYS A 367 -32.07 -36.39 23.18
CA LYS A 367 -32.36 -35.86 21.85
C LYS A 367 -32.00 -34.39 21.78
N ALA A 368 -30.77 -34.12 21.35
CA ALA A 368 -30.20 -32.78 21.29
C ALA A 368 -29.96 -32.33 19.84
N TYR A 369 -30.35 -31.09 19.52
CA TYR A 369 -30.23 -30.46 18.20
C TYR A 369 -29.48 -29.14 18.29
N LEU A 370 -28.51 -28.94 17.43
CA LEU A 370 -27.67 -27.71 17.36
C LEU A 370 -27.88 -27.00 16.04
N ALA A 371 -28.20 -25.70 16.09
CA ALA A 371 -28.39 -24.85 14.91
C ALA A 371 -27.88 -23.42 15.13
N PRO A 372 -27.62 -22.62 14.06
CA PRO A 372 -27.39 -21.18 14.18
C PRO A 372 -28.65 -20.47 14.77
N LEU A 373 -28.45 -19.35 15.47
CA LEU A 373 -29.52 -18.53 16.00
C LEU A 373 -30.51 -18.05 14.92
N ASN A 374 -30.03 -17.72 13.72
CA ASN A 374 -30.91 -17.35 12.58
C ASN A 374 -31.76 -18.51 12.03
N SER A 375 -31.52 -19.76 12.48
CA SER A 375 -32.32 -20.93 12.12
C SER A 375 -33.37 -21.25 13.20
N TYR A 376 -33.68 -20.31 14.10
CA TYR A 376 -34.69 -20.47 15.12
C TYR A 376 -36.06 -20.73 14.50
N GLN A 377 -36.77 -21.74 15.03
CA GLN A 377 -38.08 -22.20 14.58
C GLN A 377 -38.85 -22.79 15.73
N THR A 378 -40.09 -23.20 15.51
CA THR A 378 -40.90 -23.92 16.51
C THR A 378 -40.33 -25.31 16.80
N TYR A 379 -40.20 -25.67 18.08
CA TYR A 379 -39.71 -26.96 18.58
C TYR A 379 -40.76 -27.68 19.38
N PRO A 380 -41.61 -28.50 18.74
CA PRO A 380 -42.86 -29.05 19.38
C PRO A 380 -42.58 -29.95 20.59
N LYS A 381 -41.42 -30.61 20.64
CA LYS A 381 -41.01 -31.48 21.75
C LYS A 381 -39.91 -30.87 22.62
N GLY A 382 -39.59 -29.59 22.39
CA GLY A 382 -38.58 -28.90 23.15
C GLY A 382 -38.94 -28.75 24.62
N SER A 383 -37.98 -28.96 25.49
CA SER A 383 -38.04 -28.68 26.92
C SER A 383 -37.00 -27.70 27.38
N HIS A 384 -35.83 -27.72 26.74
CA HIS A 384 -34.69 -26.88 27.12
C HIS A 384 -34.08 -26.16 25.90
N LEU A 385 -33.99 -24.82 26.02
CA LEU A 385 -33.33 -23.95 25.04
C LEU A 385 -32.00 -23.44 25.63
N LEU A 386 -30.91 -23.90 25.07
CA LEU A 386 -29.52 -23.50 25.45
C LEU A 386 -28.97 -22.57 24.37
N ILE A 387 -28.70 -21.33 24.73
CA ILE A 387 -28.23 -20.32 23.82
C ILE A 387 -26.75 -20.02 24.10
N PHE A 388 -25.90 -20.18 23.09
CA PHE A 388 -24.47 -19.87 23.12
C PHE A 388 -24.23 -18.72 22.16
N THR A 389 -23.89 -17.54 22.63
CA THR A 389 -23.70 -16.41 21.72
C THR A 389 -22.48 -15.59 22.05
N SER A 390 -21.76 -15.16 21.02
CA SER A 390 -20.70 -14.15 21.15
C SER A 390 -21.28 -12.77 20.85
N THR A 391 -20.65 -11.75 21.44
CA THR A 391 -20.88 -10.35 21.07
C THR A 391 -19.75 -9.89 20.17
N TYR A 392 -20.09 -9.23 19.06
CA TYR A 392 -19.11 -8.75 18.07
C TYR A 392 -19.10 -7.22 17.99
N GLY A 393 -17.91 -6.65 17.83
CA GLY A 393 -17.75 -5.19 17.68
C GLY A 393 -18.32 -4.40 18.87
N VAL A 394 -19.29 -3.54 18.60
CA VAL A 394 -19.95 -2.64 19.57
C VAL A 394 -21.27 -3.24 19.99
N GLY A 395 -21.25 -4.31 20.76
CA GLY A 395 -22.48 -4.93 21.24
C GLY A 395 -23.30 -5.69 20.17
N ASN A 396 -22.81 -5.80 18.91
CA ASN A 396 -23.57 -6.36 17.80
C ASN A 396 -23.67 -7.90 17.86
N PRO A 397 -24.78 -8.49 17.32
CA PRO A 397 -24.87 -9.92 17.12
C PRO A 397 -23.86 -10.43 16.09
N PRO A 398 -23.42 -11.70 16.17
CA PRO A 398 -22.75 -12.38 15.08
C PRO A 398 -23.62 -12.45 13.81
N SER A 399 -23.00 -12.59 12.64
CA SER A 399 -23.71 -12.64 11.34
C SER A 399 -24.74 -13.78 11.20
N ASN A 400 -24.60 -14.84 11.98
CA ASN A 400 -25.53 -15.97 12.04
C ASN A 400 -26.54 -15.85 13.19
N ALA A 401 -26.70 -14.66 13.78
CA ALA A 401 -27.58 -14.35 14.89
C ALA A 401 -28.29 -13.00 14.73
N ASP A 402 -28.08 -12.27 13.64
CA ASP A 402 -28.58 -10.91 13.42
C ASP A 402 -30.11 -10.83 13.24
N GLN A 403 -30.77 -11.93 12.87
CA GLN A 403 -32.21 -12.02 12.74
C GLN A 403 -32.91 -12.61 13.97
N PHE A 404 -32.13 -13.14 14.93
CA PHE A 404 -32.68 -13.96 16.02
C PHE A 404 -33.70 -13.23 16.90
N LEU A 405 -33.45 -11.99 17.30
CA LEU A 405 -34.39 -11.22 18.13
C LEU A 405 -35.72 -10.97 17.43
N SER A 406 -35.73 -10.81 16.11
CA SER A 406 -36.94 -10.70 15.31
C SER A 406 -37.68 -12.04 15.23
N LEU A 407 -36.93 -13.12 14.97
CA LEU A 407 -37.51 -14.48 14.92
C LEU A 407 -38.09 -14.90 16.26
N LEU A 408 -37.45 -14.54 17.38
CA LEU A 408 -37.89 -14.84 18.72
C LEU A 408 -39.28 -14.25 19.01
N ARG A 409 -39.55 -13.04 18.51
CA ARG A 409 -40.83 -12.33 18.70
C ARG A 409 -41.94 -12.85 17.78
N THR A 410 -41.61 -13.39 16.63
CA THR A 410 -42.57 -13.77 15.59
C THR A 410 -42.86 -15.26 15.54
N THR A 411 -42.01 -16.10 16.15
CA THR A 411 -42.15 -17.56 16.08
C THR A 411 -42.80 -18.12 17.36
N PRO A 412 -43.97 -18.74 17.27
CA PRO A 412 -44.62 -19.29 18.44
C PRO A 412 -43.86 -20.49 19.02
N GLN A 413 -43.83 -20.58 20.37
CA GLN A 413 -43.21 -21.69 21.09
C GLN A 413 -44.12 -22.22 22.20
N GLY A 414 -43.93 -23.50 22.55
CA GLY A 414 -44.40 -24.06 23.81
C GLY A 414 -43.50 -23.61 24.98
N ALA A 415 -43.87 -23.95 26.20
CA ALA A 415 -43.07 -23.63 27.38
C ALA A 415 -41.67 -24.26 27.32
N LEU A 416 -40.63 -23.44 27.39
CA LEU A 416 -39.24 -23.86 27.36
C LEU A 416 -38.47 -23.31 28.56
N SER A 417 -37.60 -24.15 29.14
CA SER A 417 -36.59 -23.71 30.09
C SER A 417 -35.35 -23.18 29.36
N CYS A 418 -34.98 -21.93 29.59
CA CYS A 418 -33.93 -21.24 28.85
C CYS A 418 -32.68 -21.02 29.68
N SER A 419 -31.50 -21.19 29.06
CA SER A 419 -30.21 -20.81 29.63
C SER A 419 -29.33 -20.16 28.56
N ILE A 420 -28.59 -19.10 28.93
CA ILE A 420 -27.78 -18.30 28.03
C ILE A 420 -26.32 -18.31 28.48
N VAL A 421 -25.41 -18.61 27.56
CA VAL A 421 -23.97 -18.44 27.75
C VAL A 421 -23.47 -17.39 26.77
N GLY A 422 -23.07 -16.25 27.29
CA GLY A 422 -22.53 -15.13 26.54
C GLY A 422 -20.99 -15.18 26.50
N PHE A 423 -20.43 -15.08 25.31
CA PHE A 423 -18.98 -14.99 25.10
C PHE A 423 -18.62 -13.58 24.67
N GLY A 424 -17.63 -13.01 25.31
CA GLY A 424 -17.15 -11.68 24.98
C GLY A 424 -15.77 -11.40 25.56
N SER A 425 -15.20 -10.24 25.27
CA SER A 425 -13.97 -9.79 25.93
C SER A 425 -14.26 -8.57 26.77
N LYS A 426 -13.85 -8.60 28.04
CA LYS A 426 -13.92 -7.47 28.98
C LYS A 426 -13.08 -6.25 28.52
N LEU A 427 -12.28 -6.41 27.45
CA LEU A 427 -11.55 -5.29 26.86
C LEU A 427 -12.47 -4.37 26.02
N TYR A 428 -13.71 -4.78 25.74
CA TYR A 428 -14.73 -3.96 25.07
C TYR A 428 -15.77 -3.47 26.08
N PRO A 429 -16.25 -2.23 25.94
CA PRO A 429 -17.28 -1.68 26.83
C PRO A 429 -18.58 -2.47 26.82
N ASP A 430 -18.92 -3.06 25.66
CA ASP A 430 -20.17 -3.81 25.45
C ASP A 430 -19.97 -5.32 25.66
N TYR A 431 -19.33 -5.68 26.78
CA TYR A 431 -19.05 -7.06 27.15
C TYR A 431 -20.33 -7.89 27.21
N CYS A 432 -20.43 -8.93 26.39
CA CYS A 432 -21.58 -9.83 26.29
C CYS A 432 -22.94 -9.13 26.03
N ALA A 433 -22.97 -7.90 25.51
CA ALA A 433 -24.19 -7.11 25.36
C ALA A 433 -25.29 -7.83 24.56
N PHE A 434 -24.95 -8.59 23.53
CA PHE A 434 -25.96 -9.34 22.76
C PHE A 434 -26.59 -10.47 23.58
N ALA A 435 -25.85 -11.13 24.47
CA ALA A 435 -26.38 -12.14 25.37
C ALA A 435 -27.41 -11.53 26.36
N PHE A 436 -27.15 -10.35 26.88
CA PHE A 436 -28.07 -9.61 27.73
C PHE A 436 -29.32 -9.13 26.96
N ALA A 437 -29.14 -8.69 25.68
CA ALA A 437 -30.29 -8.35 24.84
C ALA A 437 -31.20 -9.54 24.57
N ILE A 438 -30.65 -10.76 24.44
CA ILE A 438 -31.43 -12.00 24.33
C ILE A 438 -32.16 -12.27 25.67
N GLU A 439 -31.50 -12.09 26.80
CA GLU A 439 -32.16 -12.28 28.13
C GLU A 439 -33.37 -11.38 28.28
N GLU A 440 -33.22 -10.09 27.94
CA GLU A 440 -34.37 -9.15 28.01
C GLU A 440 -35.51 -9.57 27.10
N ALA A 441 -35.21 -9.99 25.85
CA ALA A 441 -36.24 -10.48 24.93
C ALA A 441 -36.92 -11.77 25.40
N LEU A 442 -36.20 -12.65 26.11
CA LEU A 442 -36.79 -13.88 26.68
C LEU A 442 -37.62 -13.57 27.92
N LYS A 443 -37.31 -12.55 28.71
CA LYS A 443 -38.17 -12.10 29.83
C LYS A 443 -39.53 -11.58 29.37
N GLU A 444 -39.60 -11.01 28.17
CA GLU A 444 -40.86 -10.57 27.55
C GLU A 444 -41.69 -11.74 26.98
N ALA A 445 -41.07 -12.90 26.76
CA ALA A 445 -41.70 -14.06 26.16
C ALA A 445 -42.41 -14.94 27.22
N SER A 446 -43.75 -15.02 27.17
CA SER A 446 -44.58 -15.76 28.16
C SER A 446 -44.30 -17.27 28.22
N TRP A 447 -43.67 -17.83 27.20
CA TRP A 447 -43.32 -19.26 27.10
C TRP A 447 -41.93 -19.60 27.67
N ALA A 448 -41.10 -18.59 27.95
CA ALA A 448 -39.69 -18.78 28.35
C ALA A 448 -39.56 -18.73 29.90
N THR A 449 -38.94 -19.74 30.48
CA THR A 449 -38.58 -19.76 31.90
C THR A 449 -37.05 -19.80 32.02
N SER A 450 -36.43 -18.77 32.59
CA SER A 450 -35.00 -18.75 32.82
C SER A 450 -34.62 -19.76 33.90
N LEU A 451 -33.73 -20.70 33.59
CA LEU A 451 -33.19 -21.66 34.56
C LEU A 451 -32.00 -21.09 35.33
N LEU A 452 -31.16 -20.32 34.68
CA LEU A 452 -29.96 -19.74 35.24
C LEU A 452 -29.79 -18.30 34.74
N PRO A 453 -29.19 -17.39 35.54
CA PRO A 453 -28.78 -16.10 35.06
C PRO A 453 -27.82 -16.23 33.86
N VAL A 454 -27.74 -15.21 33.03
CA VAL A 454 -26.78 -15.22 31.89
C VAL A 454 -25.38 -15.51 32.41
N HIS A 455 -24.81 -16.62 31.97
CA HIS A 455 -23.42 -16.94 32.26
C HIS A 455 -22.52 -16.27 31.25
N THR A 456 -21.55 -15.48 31.71
CA THR A 456 -20.62 -14.77 30.83
C THR A 456 -19.24 -15.39 30.87
N VAL A 457 -18.67 -15.63 29.68
CA VAL A 457 -17.32 -16.15 29.50
C VAL A 457 -16.46 -15.05 28.89
N ASN A 458 -15.38 -14.71 29.61
CA ASN A 458 -14.38 -13.79 29.08
C ASN A 458 -13.44 -14.55 28.13
N ASP A 459 -13.61 -14.33 26.84
CA ASP A 459 -12.74 -14.87 25.80
C ASP A 459 -11.54 -13.94 25.67
N GLN A 460 -10.36 -14.36 26.18
CA GLN A 460 -9.10 -13.63 26.12
C GLN A 460 -8.28 -14.02 24.90
#